data_b82d28f5edbc3ec93b107795aa7f3547
#
_entry.id   b82d28f5edbc3ec93b107795aa7f3547
#
_cell.length_a   1.000
_cell.length_b   1.000
_cell.length_c   1.000
_cell.angle_alpha   90.00
_cell.angle_beta   90.00
_cell.angle_gamma   90.00
#
_symmetry.space_group_name_H-M   'P 1'
#
loop_
_entity.id
_entity.type
_entity.pdbx_description
1 polymer ?
#
loop_
_entity_poly.entity_id
_entity_poly.type
_entity_poly.pdbx_seq_one_letter_code
_entity_poly.pdbx_strand_id
1 'polypeptide(L)'
;RQQSDKVIRMVTWIVPGMTLLYNGIARWIDMGVRKEYLLMAILYVGMGSLFVIVGNYLPKVKPNRTIGIRVVWALQDEENWNATHRFSGKIWVAAGLLSMSCGLFSDSMAALFLFIVAITAAAFGSILYSYLYYRKKLRTGKGLAVHYNHKVVAVYVFIMLACVLFTVWTLYTGKIEICYGENEFTVQAEGWQDYTVKYDAIESIAYEENMFRDTNTIRTNGFGNLKYSMGHFRDEIHADYIRYTHNDCDTYVVMEVEGSTVILNGADDAQTREIYNNIRERMEK
;
A
#
# COMPACT_ATOMS: atom_id res chain seq x y z
N ARG A 1 14.07 -16.46 31.05
CA ARG A 1 12.88 -16.25 31.92
C ARG A 1 11.64 -16.80 31.23
N GLN A 2 10.83 -17.55 31.97
CA GLN A 2 9.60 -18.13 31.44
C GLN A 2 8.56 -17.01 31.19
N GLN A 3 7.95 -16.98 30.00
CA GLN A 3 6.92 -16.03 29.65
C GLN A 3 5.60 -16.36 30.37
N SER A 4 4.71 -15.39 30.50
CA SER A 4 3.37 -15.66 31.04
C SER A 4 2.53 -16.46 30.02
N ASP A 5 1.67 -17.36 30.52
CA ASP A 5 0.80 -18.17 29.67
C ASP A 5 -0.09 -17.33 28.75
N LYS A 6 -0.45 -16.11 29.19
CA LYS A 6 -1.22 -15.17 28.37
C LYS A 6 -0.46 -14.71 27.14
N VAL A 7 0.86 -14.41 27.29
CA VAL A 7 1.72 -14.01 26.16
C VAL A 7 1.96 -15.22 25.22
N ILE A 8 2.21 -16.39 25.77
CA ILE A 8 2.39 -17.60 24.99
C ILE A 8 1.13 -17.90 24.17
N ARG A 9 -0.04 -17.89 24.80
CA ARG A 9 -1.32 -18.10 24.11
C ARG A 9 -1.53 -17.07 22.99
N MET A 10 -1.29 -15.79 23.23
CA MET A 10 -1.42 -14.75 22.20
C MET A 10 -0.55 -15.07 20.98
N VAL A 11 0.75 -15.38 21.18
CA VAL A 11 1.68 -15.70 20.09
C VAL A 11 1.25 -16.97 19.34
N THR A 12 0.78 -18.00 20.06
CA THR A 12 0.28 -19.24 19.46
C THR A 12 -0.92 -18.99 18.54
N TRP A 13 -1.79 -18.02 18.85
CA TRP A 13 -2.95 -17.70 18.04
C TRP A 13 -2.70 -16.71 16.88
N ILE A 14 -1.53 -16.05 16.81
CA ILE A 14 -1.19 -15.16 15.70
C ILE A 14 -1.18 -15.90 14.36
N VAL A 15 -0.48 -17.04 14.29
CA VAL A 15 -0.36 -17.79 13.02
C VAL A 15 -1.72 -18.34 12.58
N PRO A 16 -2.49 -19.07 13.42
CA PRO A 16 -3.85 -19.50 13.07
C PRO A 16 -4.76 -18.34 12.66
N GLY A 17 -4.71 -17.21 13.39
CA GLY A 17 -5.50 -16.01 13.07
C GLY A 17 -5.17 -15.44 11.70
N MET A 18 -3.88 -15.29 11.36
CA MET A 18 -3.43 -14.85 10.05
C MET A 18 -3.82 -15.84 8.95
N THR A 19 -3.72 -17.14 9.22
CA THR A 19 -4.12 -18.18 8.27
C THR A 19 -5.62 -18.12 7.99
N LEU A 20 -6.45 -17.92 9.03
CA LEU A 20 -7.89 -17.76 8.85
C LEU A 20 -8.24 -16.50 8.05
N LEU A 21 -7.57 -15.39 8.32
CA LEU A 21 -7.75 -14.15 7.56
C LEU A 21 -7.40 -14.36 6.09
N TYR A 22 -6.23 -14.94 5.80
CA TYR A 22 -5.78 -15.23 4.44
C TYR A 22 -6.74 -16.16 3.70
N ASN A 23 -7.10 -17.31 4.31
CA ASN A 23 -8.03 -18.27 3.69
C ASN A 23 -9.43 -17.68 3.53
N GLY A 24 -9.89 -16.84 4.46
CA GLY A 24 -11.16 -16.13 4.34
C GLY A 24 -11.20 -15.22 3.12
N ILE A 25 -10.14 -14.42 2.91
CA ILE A 25 -9.99 -13.56 1.74
C ILE A 25 -9.92 -14.40 0.46
N ALA A 26 -9.11 -15.45 0.43
CA ALA A 26 -8.97 -16.32 -0.74
C ALA A 26 -10.32 -16.95 -1.13
N ARG A 27 -11.06 -17.51 -0.17
CA ARG A 27 -12.39 -18.06 -0.40
C ARG A 27 -13.40 -17.04 -0.93
N TRP A 28 -13.32 -15.82 -0.45
CA TRP A 28 -14.20 -14.74 -0.92
C TRP A 28 -13.93 -14.38 -2.38
N ILE A 29 -12.66 -14.33 -2.77
CA ILE A 29 -12.26 -14.15 -4.17
C ILE A 29 -12.79 -15.30 -5.04
N ASP A 30 -12.65 -16.56 -4.57
CA ASP A 30 -13.14 -17.74 -5.28
C ASP A 30 -14.67 -17.74 -5.46
N MET A 31 -15.42 -17.21 -4.50
CA MET A 31 -16.86 -17.03 -4.59
C MET A 31 -17.32 -15.89 -5.50
N GLY A 32 -16.39 -15.24 -6.19
CA GLY A 32 -16.69 -14.15 -7.14
C GLY A 32 -16.98 -12.80 -6.49
N VAL A 33 -16.77 -12.64 -5.18
CA VAL A 33 -16.85 -11.34 -4.51
C VAL A 33 -15.59 -10.54 -4.82
N ARG A 34 -15.61 -9.83 -5.95
CA ARG A 34 -14.47 -9.05 -6.46
C ARG A 34 -14.55 -7.57 -6.09
N LYS A 35 -15.14 -7.22 -4.96
CA LYS A 35 -15.17 -5.83 -4.46
C LYS A 35 -13.83 -5.54 -3.77
N GLU A 36 -12.88 -4.95 -4.50
CA GLU A 36 -11.52 -4.67 -3.99
C GLU A 36 -11.53 -3.84 -2.72
N TYR A 37 -12.41 -2.82 -2.63
CA TYR A 37 -12.54 -2.00 -1.43
C TYR A 37 -12.89 -2.83 -0.19
N LEU A 38 -13.71 -3.88 -0.34
CA LEU A 38 -14.10 -4.75 0.76
C LEU A 38 -12.95 -5.67 1.18
N LEU A 39 -12.17 -6.19 0.23
CA LEU A 39 -10.98 -6.98 0.51
C LEU A 39 -9.92 -6.14 1.22
N MET A 40 -9.70 -4.91 0.77
CA MET A 40 -8.79 -3.96 1.43
C MET A 40 -9.30 -3.56 2.82
N ALA A 41 -10.60 -3.32 2.99
CA ALA A 41 -11.19 -3.03 4.30
C ALA A 41 -10.95 -4.16 5.29
N ILE A 42 -11.15 -5.42 4.89
CA ILE A 42 -10.89 -6.59 5.72
C ILE A 42 -9.40 -6.69 6.07
N LEU A 43 -8.52 -6.42 5.12
CA LEU A 43 -7.08 -6.41 5.35
C LEU A 43 -6.69 -5.35 6.39
N TYR A 44 -7.16 -4.11 6.23
CA TYR A 44 -6.87 -3.03 7.17
C TYR A 44 -7.43 -3.30 8.57
N VAL A 45 -8.67 -3.78 8.66
CA VAL A 45 -9.31 -4.12 9.94
C VAL A 45 -8.63 -5.34 10.59
N GLY A 46 -8.33 -6.36 9.81
CA GLY A 46 -7.66 -7.57 10.30
C GLY A 46 -6.24 -7.30 10.81
N MET A 47 -5.43 -6.59 10.01
CA MET A 47 -4.08 -6.21 10.41
C MET A 47 -4.08 -5.20 11.55
N GLY A 48 -4.99 -4.22 11.51
CA GLY A 48 -5.15 -3.26 12.60
C GLY A 48 -5.53 -3.93 13.92
N SER A 49 -6.44 -4.89 13.90
CA SER A 49 -6.82 -5.71 15.06
C SER A 49 -5.62 -6.48 15.61
N LEU A 50 -4.81 -7.08 14.73
CA LEU A 50 -3.57 -7.75 15.12
C LEU A 50 -2.61 -6.79 15.84
N PHE A 51 -2.43 -5.56 15.31
CA PHE A 51 -1.56 -4.56 15.92
C PHE A 51 -2.09 -4.08 17.28
N VAL A 52 -3.40 -3.92 17.44
CA VAL A 52 -4.03 -3.62 18.73
C VAL A 52 -3.76 -4.74 19.74
N ILE A 53 -3.95 -6.01 19.34
CA ILE A 53 -3.69 -7.17 20.19
C ILE A 53 -2.21 -7.20 20.58
N VAL A 54 -1.30 -7.18 19.63
CA VAL A 54 0.16 -7.20 19.88
C VAL A 54 0.55 -6.03 20.78
N GLY A 55 0.11 -4.81 20.47
CA GLY A 55 0.39 -3.61 21.25
C GLY A 55 -0.08 -3.73 22.73
N ASN A 56 -1.27 -4.28 22.95
CA ASN A 56 -1.79 -4.49 24.31
C ASN A 56 -1.01 -5.55 25.11
N TYR A 57 -0.36 -6.49 24.41
CA TYR A 57 0.45 -7.52 25.08
C TYR A 57 1.93 -7.14 25.24
N LEU A 58 2.48 -6.24 24.41
CA LEU A 58 3.88 -5.82 24.49
C LEU A 58 4.35 -5.44 25.91
N PRO A 59 3.60 -4.65 26.71
CA PRO A 59 4.02 -4.31 28.08
C PRO A 59 4.14 -5.51 29.04
N LYS A 60 3.55 -6.64 28.69
CA LYS A 60 3.52 -7.87 29.49
C LYS A 60 4.63 -8.85 29.12
N VAL A 61 5.38 -8.56 28.05
CA VAL A 61 6.45 -9.42 27.55
C VAL A 61 7.70 -9.24 28.41
N LYS A 62 8.14 -10.30 29.05
CA LYS A 62 9.39 -10.32 29.82
C LYS A 62 10.61 -10.38 28.88
N PRO A 63 11.80 -9.89 29.30
CA PRO A 63 13.02 -9.97 28.50
C PRO A 63 13.30 -11.38 28.01
N ASN A 64 13.38 -11.53 26.69
CA ASN A 64 13.65 -12.81 26.01
C ASN A 64 14.20 -12.59 24.59
N ARG A 65 14.66 -13.67 23.94
CA ARG A 65 15.25 -13.64 22.60
C ARG A 65 14.26 -13.96 21.48
N THR A 66 12.98 -14.19 21.77
CA THR A 66 12.00 -14.68 20.80
C THR A 66 10.93 -13.64 20.46
N ILE A 67 10.39 -12.94 21.45
CA ILE A 67 9.20 -12.08 21.33
C ILE A 67 9.53 -10.66 21.77
N GLY A 68 9.06 -9.64 21.06
CA GLY A 68 9.18 -8.24 21.42
C GLY A 68 10.25 -7.46 20.64
N ILE A 69 10.56 -6.25 21.09
CA ILE A 69 11.53 -5.33 20.49
C ILE A 69 12.93 -5.70 21.00
N ARG A 70 13.64 -6.52 20.25
CA ARG A 70 14.87 -7.22 20.64
C ARG A 70 16.13 -6.47 20.25
N VAL A 71 16.19 -5.18 20.54
CA VAL A 71 17.40 -4.39 20.34
C VAL A 71 18.42 -4.71 21.46
N VAL A 72 19.70 -4.73 21.14
CA VAL A 72 20.76 -5.22 22.02
C VAL A 72 20.77 -4.51 23.37
N TRP A 73 20.62 -3.19 23.36
CA TRP A 73 20.59 -2.37 24.57
C TRP A 73 19.34 -2.57 25.44
N ALA A 74 18.21 -3.00 24.86
CA ALA A 74 17.03 -3.36 25.65
C ALA A 74 17.13 -4.79 26.22
N LEU A 75 17.74 -5.72 25.48
CA LEU A 75 17.96 -7.09 25.95
C LEU A 75 18.89 -7.18 27.17
N GLN A 76 19.83 -6.25 27.29
CA GLN A 76 20.82 -6.22 28.37
C GLN A 76 20.39 -5.34 29.54
N ASP A 77 19.31 -4.58 29.40
CA ASP A 77 18.80 -3.69 30.43
C ASP A 77 17.28 -3.87 30.60
N GLU A 78 16.88 -4.53 31.71
CA GLU A 78 15.48 -4.83 32.00
C GLU A 78 14.61 -3.56 32.17
N GLU A 79 15.19 -2.47 32.66
CA GLU A 79 14.48 -1.21 32.78
C GLU A 79 14.20 -0.59 31.39
N ASN A 80 15.21 -0.61 30.49
CA ASN A 80 15.02 -0.20 29.12
C ASN A 80 14.00 -1.10 28.41
N TRP A 81 14.10 -2.41 28.59
CA TRP A 81 13.12 -3.35 28.04
C TRP A 81 11.69 -2.97 28.45
N ASN A 82 11.46 -2.80 29.72
CA ASN A 82 10.14 -2.49 30.26
C ASN A 82 9.62 -1.12 29.81
N ALA A 83 10.51 -0.10 29.75
CA ALA A 83 10.16 1.23 29.26
C ALA A 83 9.82 1.20 27.76
N THR A 84 10.66 0.54 26.96
CA THR A 84 10.44 0.35 25.52
C THR A 84 9.12 -0.36 25.24
N HIS A 85 8.85 -1.48 25.89
CA HIS A 85 7.64 -2.25 25.63
C HIS A 85 6.36 -1.54 26.09
N ARG A 86 6.41 -0.76 27.16
CA ARG A 86 5.29 0.09 27.59
C ARG A 86 4.99 1.21 26.60
N PHE A 87 6.01 1.87 26.12
CA PHE A 87 5.87 2.92 25.10
C PHE A 87 5.37 2.34 23.78
N SER A 88 6.02 1.29 23.30
CA SER A 88 5.67 0.61 22.05
C SER A 88 4.26 0.04 22.07
N GLY A 89 3.82 -0.50 23.19
CA GLY A 89 2.44 -0.98 23.33
C GLY A 89 1.42 0.09 22.99
N LYS A 90 1.63 1.33 23.45
CA LYS A 90 0.73 2.46 23.18
C LYS A 90 0.74 2.83 21.69
N ILE A 91 1.93 2.93 21.08
CA ILE A 91 2.07 3.31 19.66
C ILE A 91 1.47 2.23 18.76
N TRP A 92 1.71 0.94 19.04
CA TRP A 92 1.15 -0.16 18.26
C TRP A 92 -0.37 -0.24 18.37
N VAL A 93 -0.95 0.05 19.54
CA VAL A 93 -2.41 0.17 19.66
C VAL A 93 -2.93 1.34 18.84
N ALA A 94 -2.31 2.53 18.94
CA ALA A 94 -2.71 3.68 18.14
C ALA A 94 -2.59 3.44 16.64
N ALA A 95 -1.48 2.85 16.18
CA ALA A 95 -1.29 2.46 14.79
C ALA A 95 -2.32 1.42 14.32
N GLY A 96 -2.68 0.47 15.18
CA GLY A 96 -3.71 -0.52 14.89
C GLY A 96 -5.09 0.11 14.75
N LEU A 97 -5.49 1.02 15.63
CA LEU A 97 -6.76 1.74 15.53
C LEU A 97 -6.81 2.62 14.26
N LEU A 98 -5.69 3.31 13.95
CA LEU A 98 -5.57 4.08 12.72
C LEU A 98 -5.65 3.18 11.48
N SER A 99 -5.01 2.01 11.50
CA SER A 99 -5.10 1.02 10.43
C SER A 99 -6.54 0.52 10.24
N MET A 100 -7.27 0.27 11.33
CA MET A 100 -8.68 -0.12 11.24
C MET A 100 -9.56 0.98 10.63
N SER A 101 -9.30 2.26 10.96
CA SER A 101 -10.04 3.38 10.37
C SER A 101 -9.80 3.54 8.87
N CYS A 102 -8.65 3.10 8.34
CA CYS A 102 -8.39 3.05 6.89
C CYS A 102 -9.39 2.14 6.16
N GLY A 103 -9.99 1.18 6.85
CA GLY A 103 -11.04 0.33 6.29
C GLY A 103 -12.33 1.07 5.89
N LEU A 104 -12.56 2.30 6.41
CA LEU A 104 -13.73 3.11 6.07
C LEU A 104 -13.62 3.79 4.69
N PHE A 105 -12.40 3.93 4.16
CA PHE A 105 -12.09 4.54 2.86
C PHE A 105 -11.02 3.71 2.12
N SER A 106 -11.24 2.41 2.12
CA SER A 106 -10.26 1.37 1.76
C SER A 106 -9.88 1.34 0.28
N ASP A 107 -10.66 1.93 -0.59
CA ASP A 107 -10.42 2.14 -2.03
C ASP A 107 -9.46 3.30 -2.32
N SER A 108 -9.22 4.15 -1.32
CA SER A 108 -8.36 5.31 -1.45
C SER A 108 -6.88 4.97 -1.30
N MET A 109 -6.03 5.48 -2.21
CA MET A 109 -4.58 5.46 -2.05
C MET A 109 -4.12 6.15 -0.77
N ALA A 110 -4.88 7.13 -0.27
CA ALA A 110 -4.60 7.78 1.01
C ALA A 110 -4.71 6.78 2.18
N ALA A 111 -5.64 5.82 2.14
CA ALA A 111 -5.76 4.77 3.14
C ALA A 111 -4.51 3.87 3.17
N LEU A 112 -4.04 3.45 2.00
CA LEU A 112 -2.82 2.64 1.89
C LEU A 112 -1.59 3.40 2.42
N PHE A 113 -1.43 4.66 2.02
CA PHE A 113 -0.34 5.50 2.50
C PHE A 113 -0.39 5.68 4.01
N LEU A 114 -1.55 6.01 4.56
CA LEU A 114 -1.75 6.19 6.01
C LEU A 114 -1.47 4.90 6.78
N PHE A 115 -1.90 3.75 6.26
CA PHE A 115 -1.61 2.44 6.84
C PHE A 115 -0.11 2.15 6.89
N ILE A 116 0.62 2.35 5.79
CA ILE A 116 2.08 2.15 5.73
C ILE A 116 2.80 3.10 6.68
N VAL A 117 2.40 4.38 6.72
CA VAL A 117 2.98 5.38 7.63
C VAL A 117 2.75 4.99 9.09
N ALA A 118 1.55 4.55 9.44
CA ALA A 118 1.22 4.14 10.82
C ALA A 118 2.10 2.99 11.30
N ILE A 119 2.27 1.94 10.49
CA ILE A 119 3.12 0.78 10.82
C ILE A 119 4.59 1.18 10.93
N THR A 120 5.06 1.94 9.95
CA THR A 120 6.44 2.40 9.89
C THR A 120 6.76 3.27 11.10
N ALA A 121 5.89 4.23 11.43
CA ALA A 121 6.03 5.09 12.60
C ALA A 121 6.02 4.29 13.92
N ALA A 122 5.17 3.26 14.04
CA ALA A 122 5.13 2.40 15.23
C ALA A 122 6.42 1.58 15.38
N ALA A 123 6.92 1.00 14.30
CA ALA A 123 8.16 0.23 14.30
C ALA A 123 9.39 1.11 14.62
N PHE A 124 9.56 2.21 13.89
CA PHE A 124 10.66 3.15 14.09
C PHE A 124 10.60 3.84 15.44
N GLY A 125 9.44 4.36 15.82
CA GLY A 125 9.23 5.03 17.09
C GLY A 125 9.58 4.14 18.28
N SER A 126 9.28 2.85 18.18
CA SER A 126 9.64 1.87 19.19
C SER A 126 11.15 1.70 19.33
N ILE A 127 11.86 1.58 18.24
CA ILE A 127 13.33 1.40 18.22
C ILE A 127 14.02 2.70 18.65
N LEU A 128 13.58 3.82 18.12
CA LEU A 128 14.10 5.15 18.44
C LEU A 128 13.94 5.47 19.93
N TYR A 129 12.75 5.24 20.48
CA TYR A 129 12.51 5.44 21.92
C TYR A 129 13.46 4.60 22.78
N SER A 130 13.63 3.30 22.44
CA SER A 130 14.55 2.41 23.13
C SER A 130 15.98 2.91 23.09
N TYR A 131 16.44 3.42 21.94
CA TYR A 131 17.76 4.00 21.78
C TYR A 131 17.95 5.29 22.57
N LEU A 132 16.98 6.19 22.52
CA LEU A 132 17.02 7.45 23.28
C LEU A 132 17.03 7.19 24.80
N TYR A 133 16.25 6.21 25.26
CA TYR A 133 16.24 5.79 26.66
C TYR A 133 17.61 5.24 27.09
N TYR A 134 18.22 4.37 26.27
CA TYR A 134 19.58 3.87 26.46
C TYR A 134 20.60 5.01 26.55
N ARG A 135 20.57 5.95 25.61
CA ARG A 135 21.48 7.12 25.60
C ARG A 135 21.29 8.00 26.83
N LYS A 136 20.06 8.19 27.29
CA LYS A 136 19.76 8.94 28.51
C LYS A 136 20.38 8.26 29.73
N LYS A 137 20.25 6.96 29.88
CA LYS A 137 20.85 6.20 30.99
C LYS A 137 22.37 6.28 31.02
N LEU A 138 23.02 6.20 29.83
CA LEU A 138 24.48 6.38 29.74
C LEU A 138 24.90 7.77 30.22
N ARG A 139 24.22 8.83 29.79
CA ARG A 139 24.54 10.21 30.19
C ARG A 139 24.38 10.46 31.67
N THR A 140 23.48 9.74 32.35
CA THR A 140 23.21 9.88 33.78
C THR A 140 24.07 8.92 34.63
N GLY A 141 24.98 8.19 34.06
CA GLY A 141 25.83 7.20 34.76
C GLY A 141 25.11 5.97 35.29
N LYS A 142 23.81 5.81 34.94
CA LYS A 142 22.97 4.68 35.38
C LYS A 142 22.92 3.53 34.37
N GLY A 143 23.52 3.67 33.18
CA GLY A 143 23.50 2.68 32.11
C GLY A 143 24.82 1.94 32.00
N LEU A 144 24.76 0.66 31.63
CA LEU A 144 25.91 -0.09 31.19
C LEU A 144 26.17 0.20 29.71
N ALA A 145 27.44 0.45 29.37
CA ALA A 145 27.83 0.57 27.98
C ALA A 145 27.70 -0.81 27.30
N VAL A 146 26.78 -0.88 26.35
CA VAL A 146 26.54 -2.10 25.59
C VAL A 146 27.43 -2.08 24.35
N HIS A 147 28.23 -3.13 24.18
CA HIS A 147 28.97 -3.31 22.95
C HIS A 147 28.00 -3.78 21.84
N TYR A 148 27.81 -2.96 20.83
CA TYR A 148 27.01 -3.33 19.64
C TYR A 148 27.75 -2.93 18.37
N ASN A 149 27.54 -3.71 17.35
CA ASN A 149 28.15 -3.43 16.05
C ASN A 149 27.39 -2.30 15.36
N HIS A 150 27.97 -1.09 15.37
CA HIS A 150 27.41 0.09 14.73
C HIS A 150 27.13 -0.13 13.22
N LYS A 151 27.93 -0.95 12.54
CA LYS A 151 27.71 -1.28 11.12
C LYS A 151 26.40 -2.04 10.94
N VAL A 152 26.11 -3.00 11.81
CA VAL A 152 24.85 -3.77 11.77
C VAL A 152 23.64 -2.84 12.01
N VAL A 153 23.72 -1.96 13.01
CA VAL A 153 22.65 -0.98 13.27
C VAL A 153 22.47 -0.05 12.06
N ALA A 154 23.57 0.45 11.49
CA ALA A 154 23.52 1.31 10.31
C ALA A 154 22.89 0.59 9.10
N VAL A 155 23.19 -0.68 8.88
CA VAL A 155 22.56 -1.49 7.83
C VAL A 155 21.05 -1.60 8.03
N TYR A 156 20.58 -1.90 9.26
CA TYR A 156 19.14 -1.95 9.54
C TYR A 156 18.45 -0.61 9.30
N VAL A 157 19.05 0.50 9.77
CA VAL A 157 18.52 1.85 9.53
C VAL A 157 18.49 2.16 8.04
N PHE A 158 19.56 1.82 7.31
CA PHE A 158 19.63 2.00 5.86
C PHE A 158 18.53 1.22 5.12
N ILE A 159 18.38 -0.07 5.42
CA ILE A 159 17.32 -0.91 4.81
C ILE A 159 15.92 -0.31 5.06
N MET A 160 15.67 0.11 6.31
CA MET A 160 14.39 0.72 6.65
C MET A 160 14.13 2.03 5.89
N LEU A 161 15.13 2.91 5.81
CA LEU A 161 15.03 4.15 5.03
C LEU A 161 14.86 3.85 3.54
N ALA A 162 15.59 2.87 3.01
CA ALA A 162 15.44 2.44 1.63
C ALA A 162 14.02 1.91 1.33
N CYS A 163 13.43 1.12 2.24
CA CYS A 163 12.05 0.67 2.10
C CYS A 163 11.04 1.84 2.08
N VAL A 164 11.21 2.83 2.97
CA VAL A 164 10.35 4.01 3.00
C VAL A 164 10.50 4.82 1.71
N LEU A 165 11.73 5.09 1.30
CA LEU A 165 12.02 5.83 0.06
C LEU A 165 11.50 5.09 -1.17
N PHE A 166 11.67 3.77 -1.22
CA PHE A 166 11.11 2.94 -2.29
C PHE A 166 9.58 3.02 -2.34
N THR A 167 8.91 2.94 -1.17
CA THR A 167 7.44 3.09 -1.10
C THR A 167 7.00 4.47 -1.58
N VAL A 168 7.66 5.55 -1.11
CA VAL A 168 7.35 6.91 -1.58
C VAL A 168 7.62 7.04 -3.08
N TRP A 169 8.73 6.50 -3.55
CA TRP A 169 9.06 6.50 -4.97
C TRP A 169 7.98 5.81 -5.81
N THR A 170 7.52 4.62 -5.45
CA THR A 170 6.46 3.89 -6.18
C THR A 170 5.13 4.63 -6.22
N LEU A 171 4.81 5.47 -5.23
CA LEU A 171 3.58 6.26 -5.21
C LEU A 171 3.56 7.40 -6.25
N TYR A 172 4.72 7.82 -6.74
CA TYR A 172 4.87 8.96 -7.65
C TYR A 172 5.48 8.61 -9.00
N THR A 173 6.05 7.39 -9.15
CA THR A 173 6.63 6.94 -10.41
C THR A 173 5.60 6.38 -11.34
N GLY A 174 5.92 6.43 -12.61
CA GLY A 174 5.11 5.98 -13.72
C GLY A 174 5.04 7.07 -14.78
N LYS A 175 4.71 6.69 -15.98
CA LYS A 175 4.53 7.58 -17.13
C LYS A 175 3.57 6.92 -18.09
N ILE A 176 2.72 7.73 -18.69
CA ILE A 176 1.89 7.32 -19.84
C ILE A 176 2.30 8.22 -20.99
N GLU A 177 2.73 7.61 -22.07
CA GLU A 177 3.03 8.29 -23.35
C GLU A 177 2.31 7.60 -24.49
N ILE A 178 1.77 8.36 -25.43
CA ILE A 178 1.11 7.82 -26.61
C ILE A 178 2.02 8.07 -27.81
N CYS A 179 2.48 6.97 -28.40
CA CYS A 179 3.31 6.98 -29.60
C CYS A 179 2.43 6.67 -30.81
N TYR A 180 2.28 7.64 -31.71
CA TYR A 180 1.45 7.51 -32.90
C TYR A 180 2.28 6.99 -34.08
N GLY A 181 1.90 5.82 -34.61
CA GLY A 181 2.41 5.27 -35.86
C GLY A 181 1.51 5.59 -37.05
N GLU A 182 1.81 4.98 -38.21
CA GLU A 182 1.01 5.14 -39.47
C GLU A 182 -0.32 4.38 -39.38
N ASN A 183 -0.31 3.13 -38.88
CA ASN A 183 -1.48 2.25 -38.83
C ASN A 183 -1.98 1.95 -37.43
N GLU A 184 -1.20 2.30 -36.41
CA GLU A 184 -1.49 1.99 -35.02
C GLU A 184 -0.89 3.05 -34.09
N PHE A 185 -1.37 3.12 -32.85
CA PHE A 185 -0.71 3.83 -31.78
C PHE A 185 -0.42 2.90 -30.61
N THR A 186 0.63 3.20 -29.87
CA THR A 186 1.00 2.45 -28.66
C THR A 186 0.97 3.37 -27.46
N VAL A 187 0.25 2.97 -26.43
CA VAL A 187 0.29 3.56 -25.11
C VAL A 187 1.46 2.92 -24.38
N GLN A 188 2.55 3.66 -24.23
CA GLN A 188 3.70 3.23 -23.43
C GLN A 188 3.42 3.54 -21.96
N ALA A 189 3.55 2.54 -21.10
CA ALA A 189 3.15 2.60 -19.71
C ALA A 189 4.29 2.18 -18.78
N GLU A 190 5.03 3.16 -18.24
CA GLU A 190 6.05 2.87 -17.23
C GLU A 190 5.38 2.37 -15.93
N GLY A 191 5.67 1.12 -15.56
CA GLY A 191 5.09 0.43 -14.40
C GLY A 191 4.03 -0.61 -14.78
N TRP A 192 3.57 -0.66 -16.02
CA TRP A 192 2.64 -1.64 -16.57
C TRP A 192 3.02 -2.04 -17.98
N GLN A 193 2.22 -2.92 -18.59
CA GLN A 193 2.41 -3.35 -19.98
C GLN A 193 1.99 -2.26 -20.95
N ASP A 194 2.74 -2.10 -22.03
CA ASP A 194 2.35 -1.26 -23.15
C ASP A 194 1.12 -1.85 -23.85
N TYR A 195 0.30 -0.97 -24.42
CA TYR A 195 -0.91 -1.37 -25.11
C TYR A 195 -0.98 -0.74 -26.50
N THR A 196 -1.07 -1.57 -27.54
CA THR A 196 -1.11 -1.12 -28.93
C THR A 196 -2.51 -1.29 -29.50
N VAL A 197 -2.99 -0.27 -30.21
CA VAL A 197 -4.29 -0.23 -30.87
C VAL A 197 -4.10 0.13 -32.31
N LYS A 198 -4.66 -0.67 -33.23
CA LYS A 198 -4.71 -0.35 -34.66
C LYS A 198 -5.89 0.58 -34.92
N TYR A 199 -5.70 1.57 -35.80
CA TYR A 199 -6.77 2.52 -36.11
C TYR A 199 -7.98 1.87 -36.82
N ASP A 200 -7.76 0.83 -37.64
CA ASP A 200 -8.82 0.07 -38.29
C ASP A 200 -9.62 -0.85 -37.32
N ALA A 201 -9.09 -1.13 -36.17
CA ALA A 201 -9.77 -1.91 -35.13
C ALA A 201 -10.70 -1.07 -34.24
N ILE A 202 -10.67 0.27 -34.35
CA ILE A 202 -11.49 1.17 -33.57
C ILE A 202 -12.88 1.30 -34.17
N GLU A 203 -13.89 0.77 -33.50
CA GLU A 203 -15.29 0.80 -33.94
C GLU A 203 -15.95 2.17 -33.65
N SER A 204 -15.62 2.77 -32.51
CA SER A 204 -16.10 4.10 -32.13
C SER A 204 -15.09 4.82 -31.23
N ILE A 205 -15.14 6.15 -31.23
CA ILE A 205 -14.35 7.01 -30.36
C ILE A 205 -15.23 8.15 -29.84
N ALA A 206 -15.18 8.40 -28.55
CA ALA A 206 -15.90 9.48 -27.87
C ALA A 206 -14.99 10.26 -26.91
N TYR A 207 -15.34 11.51 -26.68
CA TYR A 207 -14.74 12.34 -25.64
C TYR A 207 -15.74 12.52 -24.52
N GLU A 208 -15.42 12.04 -23.32
CA GLU A 208 -16.33 11.97 -22.18
C GLU A 208 -15.77 12.77 -20.99
N GLU A 209 -16.65 13.39 -20.21
CA GLU A 209 -16.29 14.15 -19.01
C GLU A 209 -16.91 13.49 -17.78
N ASN A 210 -16.19 13.50 -16.66
CA ASN A 210 -16.66 13.00 -15.35
C ASN A 210 -17.14 11.54 -15.35
N MET A 211 -16.62 10.70 -16.23
CA MET A 211 -17.08 9.33 -16.47
C MET A 211 -17.10 8.44 -15.20
N PHE A 212 -16.15 8.63 -14.29
CA PHE A 212 -16.01 7.79 -13.10
C PHE A 212 -16.54 8.41 -11.80
N ARG A 213 -17.24 9.54 -11.88
CA ARG A 213 -17.67 10.30 -10.70
C ARG A 213 -18.63 9.52 -9.79
N ASP A 214 -19.49 8.70 -10.39
CA ASP A 214 -20.55 7.96 -9.68
C ASP A 214 -20.43 6.43 -9.87
N THR A 215 -19.26 5.93 -10.31
CA THR A 215 -19.07 4.51 -10.60
C THR A 215 -18.15 3.85 -9.56
N ASN A 216 -18.54 2.65 -9.11
CA ASN A 216 -17.69 1.78 -8.32
C ASN A 216 -16.72 1.01 -9.23
N THR A 217 -15.65 1.68 -9.63
CA THR A 217 -14.63 1.09 -10.48
C THR A 217 -13.70 0.17 -9.68
N ILE A 218 -13.54 -1.05 -10.14
CA ILE A 218 -12.65 -2.05 -9.56
C ILE A 218 -11.51 -2.35 -10.53
N ARG A 219 -10.26 -2.30 -10.07
CA ARG A 219 -9.12 -2.77 -10.84
C ARG A 219 -9.01 -4.28 -10.71
N THR A 220 -9.17 -5.01 -11.81
CA THR A 220 -9.07 -6.48 -11.82
C THR A 220 -7.64 -6.96 -12.02
N ASN A 221 -6.82 -6.19 -12.77
CA ASN A 221 -5.40 -6.46 -12.97
C ASN A 221 -4.71 -5.19 -13.50
N GLY A 222 -3.66 -4.70 -12.85
CA GLY A 222 -3.03 -3.47 -13.33
C GLY A 222 -2.11 -2.81 -12.31
N PHE A 223 -1.55 -1.69 -12.73
CA PHE A 223 -0.76 -0.78 -11.92
C PHE A 223 -1.58 0.46 -11.55
N GLY A 224 -1.41 0.96 -10.34
CA GLY A 224 -1.97 2.24 -9.94
C GLY A 224 -1.26 2.83 -8.74
N ASN A 225 -1.17 4.15 -8.76
CA ASN A 225 -0.59 4.95 -7.69
C ASN A 225 -1.38 6.27 -7.53
N LEU A 226 -0.77 7.29 -6.91
CA LEU A 226 -1.42 8.59 -6.73
C LEU A 226 -1.68 9.33 -8.04
N LYS A 227 -0.89 9.05 -9.11
CA LYS A 227 -0.94 9.78 -10.38
C LYS A 227 -1.62 9.01 -11.50
N TYR A 228 -1.54 7.68 -11.49
CA TYR A 228 -1.89 6.86 -12.64
C TYR A 228 -2.79 5.69 -12.28
N SER A 229 -3.66 5.33 -13.21
CA SER A 229 -4.45 4.10 -13.20
C SER A 229 -4.30 3.40 -14.55
N MET A 230 -3.67 2.20 -14.55
CA MET A 230 -3.33 1.46 -15.77
C MET A 230 -3.70 -0.01 -15.63
N GLY A 231 -4.24 -0.61 -16.70
CA GLY A 231 -4.55 -2.02 -16.77
C GLY A 231 -6.02 -2.32 -16.98
N HIS A 232 -6.48 -3.45 -16.44
CA HIS A 232 -7.83 -3.94 -16.58
C HIS A 232 -8.70 -3.52 -15.40
N PHE A 233 -9.90 -3.03 -15.72
CA PHE A 233 -10.87 -2.54 -14.75
C PHE A 233 -12.24 -3.12 -15.04
N ARG A 234 -13.12 -3.03 -14.06
CA ARG A 234 -14.54 -3.38 -14.17
C ARG A 234 -15.37 -2.40 -13.37
N ASP A 235 -16.49 -1.99 -13.91
CA ASP A 235 -17.53 -1.29 -13.17
C ASP A 235 -18.94 -1.79 -13.57
N GLU A 236 -19.98 -1.19 -12.97
CA GLU A 236 -21.37 -1.58 -13.20
C GLU A 236 -21.92 -1.08 -14.56
N ILE A 237 -21.27 -0.09 -15.17
CA ILE A 237 -21.72 0.56 -16.41
C ILE A 237 -20.99 0.00 -17.64
N HIS A 238 -19.66 -0.15 -17.56
CA HIS A 238 -18.81 -0.47 -18.72
C HIS A 238 -18.38 -1.94 -18.76
N ALA A 239 -18.79 -2.77 -17.77
CA ALA A 239 -18.34 -4.16 -17.62
C ALA A 239 -16.80 -4.23 -17.47
N ASP A 240 -16.13 -5.08 -18.26
CA ASP A 240 -14.67 -5.16 -18.28
C ASP A 240 -14.10 -4.18 -19.32
N TYR A 241 -13.12 -3.36 -18.93
CA TYR A 241 -12.47 -2.40 -19.81
C TYR A 241 -10.99 -2.23 -19.51
N ILE A 242 -10.26 -1.65 -20.45
CA ILE A 242 -8.84 -1.32 -20.33
C ILE A 242 -8.70 0.19 -20.09
N ARG A 243 -7.88 0.57 -19.13
CA ARG A 243 -7.70 1.97 -18.75
C ARG A 243 -6.22 2.32 -18.62
N TYR A 244 -5.84 3.46 -19.21
CA TYR A 244 -4.54 4.11 -19.05
C TYR A 244 -4.77 5.59 -18.83
N THR A 245 -4.81 6.02 -17.56
CA THR A 245 -5.24 7.38 -17.22
C THR A 245 -4.40 8.02 -16.14
N HIS A 246 -4.28 9.35 -16.22
CA HIS A 246 -3.90 10.22 -15.14
C HIS A 246 -5.08 10.40 -14.19
N ASN A 247 -4.85 10.32 -12.88
CA ASN A 247 -5.91 10.39 -11.88
C ASN A 247 -6.40 11.81 -11.61
N ASP A 248 -5.60 12.83 -11.97
CA ASP A 248 -5.90 14.24 -11.73
C ASP A 248 -6.69 14.88 -12.88
N CYS A 249 -7.09 14.11 -13.90
CA CYS A 249 -7.83 14.59 -15.07
C CYS A 249 -9.16 13.84 -15.18
N ASP A 250 -10.27 14.58 -15.26
CA ASP A 250 -11.64 14.04 -15.29
C ASP A 250 -12.23 13.99 -16.71
N THR A 251 -11.41 14.15 -17.72
CA THR A 251 -11.79 13.98 -19.13
C THR A 251 -11.13 12.76 -19.73
N TYR A 252 -11.82 12.08 -20.65
CA TYR A 252 -11.42 10.77 -21.15
C TYR A 252 -11.69 10.64 -22.65
N VAL A 253 -10.82 9.89 -23.32
CA VAL A 253 -11.04 9.34 -24.64
C VAL A 253 -11.50 7.91 -24.47
N VAL A 254 -12.71 7.61 -24.87
CA VAL A 254 -13.34 6.29 -24.78
C VAL A 254 -13.42 5.70 -26.16
N MET A 255 -12.89 4.51 -26.34
CA MET A 255 -12.89 3.79 -27.63
C MET A 255 -13.45 2.39 -27.45
N GLU A 256 -14.22 1.94 -28.44
CA GLU A 256 -14.54 0.52 -28.62
C GLU A 256 -13.57 -0.07 -29.63
N VAL A 257 -12.84 -1.08 -29.21
CA VAL A 257 -11.78 -1.74 -29.99
C VAL A 257 -12.01 -3.24 -29.93
N GLU A 258 -12.42 -3.85 -31.04
CA GLU A 258 -12.70 -5.29 -31.13
C GLU A 258 -13.63 -5.80 -30.02
N GLY A 259 -14.68 -5.02 -29.72
CA GLY A 259 -15.67 -5.34 -28.68
C GLY A 259 -15.18 -5.15 -27.23
N SER A 260 -14.06 -4.45 -27.04
CA SER A 260 -13.52 -4.09 -25.72
C SER A 260 -13.44 -2.58 -25.57
N THR A 261 -13.89 -2.06 -24.42
CA THR A 261 -13.78 -0.63 -24.13
C THR A 261 -12.35 -0.29 -23.69
N VAL A 262 -11.74 0.70 -24.32
CA VAL A 262 -10.41 1.23 -23.99
C VAL A 262 -10.52 2.71 -23.63
N ILE A 263 -10.00 3.09 -22.45
CA ILE A 263 -10.15 4.43 -21.90
C ILE A 263 -8.77 5.04 -21.67
N LEU A 264 -8.54 6.19 -22.28
CA LEU A 264 -7.29 6.95 -22.19
C LEU A 264 -7.57 8.37 -21.71
N ASN A 265 -6.58 9.03 -21.11
CA ASN A 265 -6.57 10.49 -21.00
C ASN A 265 -5.14 11.05 -21.01
N GLY A 266 -5.04 12.36 -21.08
CA GLY A 266 -3.83 13.14 -20.84
C GLY A 266 -3.70 13.59 -19.40
N ALA A 267 -2.65 14.36 -19.12
CA ALA A 267 -2.43 14.96 -17.81
C ALA A 267 -3.46 16.07 -17.49
N ASP A 268 -4.09 16.62 -18.51
CA ASP A 268 -5.13 17.65 -18.43
C ASP A 268 -6.12 17.53 -19.60
N ASP A 269 -7.17 18.35 -19.57
CA ASP A 269 -8.22 18.41 -20.60
C ASP A 269 -7.69 18.74 -21.98
N ALA A 270 -6.71 19.64 -22.07
CA ALA A 270 -6.12 20.06 -23.34
C ALA A 270 -5.37 18.90 -24.00
N GLN A 271 -4.59 18.18 -23.24
CA GLN A 271 -3.85 17.01 -23.71
C GLN A 271 -4.80 15.84 -24.03
N THR A 272 -5.85 15.64 -23.25
CA THR A 272 -6.88 14.63 -23.53
C THR A 272 -7.60 14.92 -24.86
N ARG A 273 -7.92 16.20 -25.11
CA ARG A 273 -8.52 16.63 -26.37
C ARG A 273 -7.56 16.49 -27.57
N GLU A 274 -6.27 16.74 -27.35
CA GLU A 274 -5.23 16.51 -28.37
C GLU A 274 -5.14 15.03 -28.73
N ILE A 275 -5.16 14.12 -27.73
CA ILE A 275 -5.19 12.67 -27.93
C ILE A 275 -6.40 12.27 -28.76
N TYR A 276 -7.58 12.74 -28.38
CA TYR A 276 -8.82 12.47 -29.12
C TYR A 276 -8.73 12.88 -30.58
N ASN A 277 -8.30 14.13 -30.86
CA ASN A 277 -8.17 14.64 -32.20
C ASN A 277 -7.15 13.86 -33.04
N ASN A 278 -5.99 13.55 -32.44
CA ASN A 278 -4.92 12.80 -33.10
C ASN A 278 -5.35 11.40 -33.53
N ILE A 279 -6.10 10.70 -32.70
CA ILE A 279 -6.61 9.35 -33.01
C ILE A 279 -7.69 9.46 -34.09
N ARG A 280 -8.64 10.36 -33.92
CA ARG A 280 -9.74 10.55 -34.87
C ARG A 280 -9.28 10.90 -36.29
N GLU A 281 -8.33 11.83 -36.41
CA GLU A 281 -7.76 12.20 -37.74
C GLU A 281 -7.06 11.04 -38.43
N ARG A 282 -6.54 10.07 -37.70
CA ARG A 282 -5.85 8.89 -38.23
C ARG A 282 -6.81 7.75 -38.60
N MET A 283 -7.97 7.69 -37.92
CA MET A 283 -9.05 6.76 -38.26
C MET A 283 -9.73 7.14 -39.61
N GLU A 284 -9.70 8.43 -39.96
CA GLU A 284 -10.35 8.96 -41.18
C GLU A 284 -9.44 8.88 -42.42
N LYS A 285 -8.17 8.49 -42.26
CA LYS A 285 -7.19 8.35 -43.37
C LYS A 285 -7.12 6.94 -43.90
#